data_df39b6e4ce02284816146bc17507aaf0
#
_entry.id   df39b6e4ce02284816146bc17507aaf0
#
_cell.length_a   1.000
_cell.length_b   1.000
_cell.length_c   1.000
_cell.angle_alpha   90.00
_cell.angle_beta   90.00
_cell.angle_gamma   90.00
#
_symmetry.space_group_name_H-M   'P 1'
#
loop_
_entity.id
_entity.type
_entity.pdbx_description
1 polymer ?
#
loop_
_entity_poly.entity_id
_entity_poly.type
_entity_poly.pdbx_seq_one_letter_code
_entity_poly.pdbx_strand_id
1 'polypeptide(L)'
;MTNGTQNTTLAFFLIVILACVAAFSFQGRRGLYETTEGRYAEAAREMVETGNYLIPTLDYKPHWTKPPLAYWGIAAGIILFGQNEWGVRFSNSLSFFITTIIIIIIGSLLWEQRTGLVAGLIYLSSPFPFFGANAVSTDTLLTLWEMLAVLCYLEAYRADISKRKTIWITFMWFIFGLGFLTKGPPSLLPLLPVMVWNYTRRNRVAIFKGFGILLFLLTGFSWFVLVTIKNPHLAAYFLKKELVDRVSSGAVHNSEWYSPFTVYAPVLLGGQGAWLYFSTRSLWRCVQSGPRKIVQFIKDKEEILFIIMWIIIPLGIFSISKSRLELYILPLYGPISLLLARWIVSYENILWKRLVTIGAISVIILAVLKLGIAQFPNRNNMQQVDMIAREIGGKNIEYFVFEEDKLFGMQFYLNGKMQRVTTTGQEPWSDTSIDDLLSSLRNDKTTAGYLILSSMKKVRNIEAALSESGLEVEKTGNKHWIWFKVNQKHGESD
;
A
#
# COMPACT_ATOMS: atom_id res chain seq x y z
N MET A 1 22.50 24.25 29.96
CA MET A 1 22.35 23.67 28.60
C MET A 1 22.21 22.13 28.58
N THR A 2 22.65 21.39 29.58
CA THR A 2 22.65 19.90 29.62
C THR A 2 21.28 19.26 29.76
N ASN A 3 20.32 19.83 30.47
CA ASN A 3 18.99 19.22 30.65
C ASN A 3 18.08 19.26 29.40
N GLY A 4 18.28 20.23 28.52
CA GLY A 4 17.47 20.35 27.28
C GLY A 4 17.84 19.30 26.22
N THR A 5 19.11 19.03 26.05
CA THR A 5 19.64 18.06 25.07
C THR A 5 19.32 16.60 25.49
N GLN A 6 19.44 16.28 26.78
CA GLN A 6 19.09 14.97 27.29
C GLN A 6 17.60 14.64 27.10
N ASN A 7 16.70 15.61 27.30
CA ASN A 7 15.26 15.43 27.10
C ASN A 7 14.89 15.21 25.63
N THR A 8 15.56 15.85 24.68
CA THR A 8 15.29 15.65 23.24
C THR A 8 15.82 14.32 22.71
N THR A 9 16.96 13.85 23.22
CA THR A 9 17.52 12.54 22.87
C THR A 9 16.61 11.41 23.37
N LEU A 10 16.18 11.47 24.63
CA LEU A 10 15.22 10.49 25.17
C LEU A 10 13.90 10.48 24.39
N ALA A 11 13.40 11.67 24.03
CA ALA A 11 12.20 11.82 23.23
C ALA A 11 12.34 11.16 21.85
N PHE A 12 13.49 11.34 21.19
CA PHE A 12 13.77 10.69 19.92
C PHE A 12 13.71 9.16 20.04
N PHE A 13 14.40 8.58 21.01
CA PHE A 13 14.37 7.12 21.23
C PHE A 13 12.96 6.60 21.53
N LEU A 14 12.18 7.31 22.35
CA LEU A 14 10.80 6.93 22.64
C LEU A 14 9.93 6.93 21.37
N ILE A 15 10.08 7.94 20.50
CA ILE A 15 9.33 8.00 19.23
C ILE A 15 9.79 6.89 18.28
N VAL A 16 11.09 6.60 18.23
CA VAL A 16 11.60 5.47 17.41
C VAL A 16 11.04 4.14 17.89
N ILE A 17 10.97 3.90 19.20
CA ILE A 17 10.35 2.71 19.78
C ILE A 17 8.86 2.66 19.43
N LEU A 18 8.12 3.75 19.60
CA LEU A 18 6.71 3.84 19.20
C LEU A 18 6.52 3.59 17.71
N ALA A 19 7.40 4.12 16.85
CA ALA A 19 7.38 3.89 15.41
C ALA A 19 7.62 2.41 15.07
N CYS A 20 8.56 1.76 15.78
CA CYS A 20 8.82 0.34 15.63
C CYS A 20 7.59 -0.50 16.04
N VAL A 21 6.98 -0.19 17.19
CA VAL A 21 5.74 -0.84 17.63
C VAL A 21 4.61 -0.62 16.64
N ALA A 22 4.39 0.61 16.18
CA ALA A 22 3.34 0.93 15.21
C ALA A 22 3.54 0.20 13.87
N ALA A 23 4.79 0.12 13.40
CA ALA A 23 5.13 -0.50 12.13
C ALA A 23 4.99 -2.02 12.15
N PHE A 24 5.50 -2.68 13.18
CA PHE A 24 5.74 -4.13 13.15
C PHE A 24 4.79 -4.95 14.03
N SER A 25 4.04 -4.34 14.97
CA SER A 25 3.14 -5.14 15.81
C SER A 25 1.97 -5.71 15.01
N PHE A 26 1.69 -6.99 15.27
CA PHE A 26 0.51 -7.70 14.79
C PHE A 26 0.32 -7.77 13.26
N GLN A 27 1.39 -7.66 12.46
CA GLN A 27 1.32 -7.70 11.00
C GLN A 27 0.82 -9.05 10.46
N GLY A 28 1.11 -10.15 11.15
CA GLY A 28 0.69 -11.50 10.77
C GLY A 28 -0.66 -11.95 11.35
N ARG A 29 -1.40 -11.09 12.09
CA ARG A 29 -2.64 -11.52 12.76
C ARG A 29 -3.88 -11.49 11.88
N ARG A 30 -3.89 -10.69 10.83
CA ARG A 30 -4.97 -10.60 9.87
C ARG A 30 -4.54 -11.24 8.56
N GLY A 31 -5.35 -12.14 8.03
CA GLY A 31 -5.13 -12.75 6.73
C GLY A 31 -5.07 -11.72 5.59
N LEU A 32 -4.63 -12.17 4.43
CA LEU A 32 -4.59 -11.37 3.22
C LEU A 32 -6.01 -11.15 2.69
N TYR A 33 -6.34 -9.90 2.36
CA TYR A 33 -7.64 -9.55 1.83
C TYR A 33 -7.65 -9.62 0.29
N GLU A 34 -8.68 -10.25 -0.24
CA GLU A 34 -9.03 -10.09 -1.66
C GLU A 34 -9.55 -8.66 -1.92
N THR A 35 -9.30 -8.09 -3.05
CA THR A 35 -8.54 -8.60 -4.21
C THR A 35 -7.12 -8.04 -4.25
N THR A 36 -6.85 -6.97 -3.53
CA THR A 36 -5.62 -6.19 -3.68
C THR A 36 -4.42 -6.88 -3.01
N GLU A 37 -4.53 -7.20 -1.70
CA GLU A 37 -3.41 -7.80 -0.96
C GLU A 37 -3.05 -9.17 -1.52
N GLY A 38 -4.07 -10.02 -1.77
CA GLY A 38 -3.88 -11.34 -2.36
C GLY A 38 -3.13 -11.28 -3.69
N ARG A 39 -3.51 -10.35 -4.57
CA ARG A 39 -2.85 -10.16 -5.87
C ARG A 39 -1.37 -9.78 -5.76
N TYR A 40 -1.02 -8.87 -4.84
CA TYR A 40 0.39 -8.49 -4.64
C TYR A 40 1.19 -9.63 -4.01
N ALA A 41 0.60 -10.33 -3.04
CA ALA A 41 1.23 -11.44 -2.37
C ALA A 41 1.48 -12.61 -3.32
N GLU A 42 0.48 -12.98 -4.13
CA GLU A 42 0.59 -14.06 -5.10
C GLU A 42 1.63 -13.76 -6.18
N ALA A 43 1.59 -12.56 -6.77
CA ALA A 43 2.60 -12.19 -7.76
C ALA A 43 4.04 -12.25 -7.19
N ALA A 44 4.23 -11.87 -5.93
CA ALA A 44 5.53 -11.99 -5.28
C ALA A 44 5.90 -13.44 -4.94
N ARG A 45 4.92 -14.28 -4.56
CA ARG A 45 5.10 -15.72 -4.34
C ARG A 45 5.56 -16.40 -5.63
N GLU A 46 4.87 -16.16 -6.74
CA GLU A 46 5.26 -16.71 -8.04
C GLU A 46 6.65 -16.24 -8.47
N MET A 47 7.06 -15.00 -8.19
CA MET A 47 8.42 -14.53 -8.43
C MET A 47 9.46 -15.34 -7.65
N VAL A 48 9.18 -15.63 -6.37
CA VAL A 48 10.09 -16.43 -5.52
C VAL A 48 10.15 -17.88 -6.01
N GLU A 49 9.01 -18.47 -6.35
CA GLU A 49 8.91 -19.85 -6.81
C GLU A 49 9.60 -20.06 -8.16
N THR A 50 9.34 -19.16 -9.13
CA THR A 50 9.87 -19.31 -10.49
C THR A 50 11.27 -18.73 -10.69
N GLY A 51 11.76 -17.91 -9.75
CA GLY A 51 12.99 -17.13 -9.90
C GLY A 51 12.90 -16.01 -10.95
N ASN A 52 11.73 -15.74 -11.51
CA ASN A 52 11.52 -14.68 -12.50
C ASN A 52 11.15 -13.35 -11.83
N TYR A 53 12.15 -12.55 -11.48
CA TYR A 53 11.96 -11.24 -10.88
C TYR A 53 11.73 -10.11 -11.91
N LEU A 54 11.86 -10.39 -13.21
CA LEU A 54 11.68 -9.36 -14.23
C LEU A 54 10.21 -9.16 -14.60
N ILE A 55 9.46 -10.25 -14.76
CA ILE A 55 8.08 -10.22 -15.22
C ILE A 55 7.17 -10.68 -14.08
N PRO A 56 6.42 -9.76 -13.43
CA PRO A 56 5.38 -10.17 -12.50
C PRO A 56 4.35 -11.06 -13.19
N THR A 57 3.94 -12.13 -12.55
CA THR A 57 2.90 -13.04 -13.05
C THR A 57 1.75 -13.16 -12.05
N LEU A 58 0.59 -13.56 -12.54
CA LEU A 58 -0.56 -14.02 -11.76
C LEU A 58 -1.16 -15.22 -12.49
N ASP A 59 -1.34 -16.30 -11.80
CA ASP A 59 -1.65 -17.61 -12.39
C ASP A 59 -0.63 -17.97 -13.49
N TYR A 60 0.63 -17.66 -13.20
CA TYR A 60 1.79 -17.85 -14.11
C TYR A 60 1.64 -17.14 -15.47
N LYS A 61 0.65 -16.22 -15.62
CA LYS A 61 0.47 -15.37 -16.79
C LYS A 61 1.03 -13.97 -16.55
N PRO A 62 1.71 -13.33 -17.52
CA PRO A 62 2.30 -12.00 -17.33
C PRO A 62 1.30 -10.94 -16.84
N HIS A 63 1.67 -10.18 -15.81
CA HIS A 63 0.84 -9.16 -15.18
C HIS A 63 1.53 -7.79 -15.22
N TRP A 64 1.06 -6.90 -16.13
CA TRP A 64 1.72 -5.65 -16.48
C TRP A 64 1.22 -4.40 -15.74
N THR A 65 0.30 -4.52 -14.78
CA THR A 65 -0.40 -3.37 -14.19
C THR A 65 0.47 -2.48 -13.31
N LYS A 66 1.59 -3.00 -12.81
CA LYS A 66 2.54 -2.25 -11.96
C LYS A 66 3.97 -2.65 -12.26
N PRO A 67 4.92 -1.69 -12.13
CA PRO A 67 6.35 -1.99 -12.16
C PRO A 67 6.76 -2.89 -10.98
N PRO A 68 7.93 -3.57 -11.05
CA PRO A 68 8.23 -4.70 -10.19
C PRO A 68 8.72 -4.35 -8.77
N LEU A 69 9.15 -3.11 -8.46
CA LEU A 69 9.86 -2.81 -7.21
C LEU A 69 9.04 -3.12 -5.95
N ALA A 70 7.73 -2.91 -5.99
CA ALA A 70 6.86 -3.28 -4.87
C ALA A 70 6.78 -4.81 -4.69
N TYR A 71 6.70 -5.56 -5.78
CA TYR A 71 6.73 -7.02 -5.73
C TYR A 71 8.08 -7.54 -5.21
N TRP A 72 9.19 -6.91 -5.62
CA TRP A 72 10.52 -7.26 -5.08
C TRP A 72 10.62 -7.05 -3.58
N GLY A 73 10.03 -5.97 -3.05
CA GLY A 73 9.96 -5.72 -1.61
C GLY A 73 9.18 -6.80 -0.86
N ILE A 74 8.06 -7.26 -1.42
CA ILE A 74 7.25 -8.34 -0.86
C ILE A 74 7.98 -9.68 -0.98
N ALA A 75 8.57 -9.98 -2.13
CA ALA A 75 9.35 -11.20 -2.35
C ALA A 75 10.53 -11.30 -1.38
N ALA A 76 11.25 -10.19 -1.15
CA ALA A 76 12.31 -10.13 -0.14
C ALA A 76 11.78 -10.46 1.27
N GLY A 77 10.61 -9.94 1.63
CA GLY A 77 9.96 -10.26 2.90
C GLY A 77 9.56 -11.73 2.99
N ILE A 78 9.05 -12.34 1.91
CA ILE A 78 8.74 -13.78 1.84
C ILE A 78 10.01 -14.63 2.00
N ILE A 79 11.11 -14.25 1.35
CA ILE A 79 12.39 -14.97 1.45
C ILE A 79 12.95 -14.91 2.86
N LEU A 80 12.87 -13.74 3.53
CA LEU A 80 13.46 -13.52 4.85
C LEU A 80 12.63 -14.11 6.00
N PHE A 81 11.30 -14.07 5.89
CA PHE A 81 10.39 -14.39 7.00
C PHE A 81 9.39 -15.51 6.68
N GLY A 82 9.50 -16.10 5.50
CA GLY A 82 8.60 -17.15 5.04
C GLY A 82 7.35 -16.62 4.33
N GLN A 83 6.67 -17.54 3.63
CA GLN A 83 5.41 -17.28 2.92
C GLN A 83 4.25 -17.20 3.93
N ASN A 84 4.10 -16.04 4.50
CA ASN A 84 3.06 -15.72 5.48
C ASN A 84 2.73 -14.23 5.44
N GLU A 85 1.70 -13.81 6.15
CA GLU A 85 1.20 -12.44 6.17
C GLU A 85 2.23 -11.44 6.69
N TRP A 86 3.09 -11.86 7.61
CA TRP A 86 4.15 -11.02 8.17
C TRP A 86 5.23 -10.75 7.13
N GLY A 87 5.69 -11.80 6.42
CA GLY A 87 6.65 -11.69 5.32
C GLY A 87 6.12 -10.77 4.20
N VAL A 88 4.85 -10.97 3.78
CA VAL A 88 4.21 -10.15 2.76
C VAL A 88 4.12 -8.67 3.15
N ARG A 89 3.85 -8.34 4.42
CA ARG A 89 3.70 -6.95 4.90
C ARG A 89 5.00 -6.30 5.35
N PHE A 90 6.10 -7.03 5.42
CA PHE A 90 7.36 -6.53 5.96
C PHE A 90 7.86 -5.27 5.24
N SER A 91 7.84 -5.26 3.91
CA SER A 91 8.34 -4.11 3.14
C SER A 91 7.51 -2.84 3.39
N ASN A 92 6.19 -2.96 3.53
CA ASN A 92 5.32 -1.83 3.86
C ASN A 92 5.55 -1.33 5.29
N SER A 93 5.71 -2.24 6.25
CA SER A 93 6.03 -1.91 7.64
C SER A 93 7.36 -1.18 7.76
N LEU A 94 8.39 -1.66 7.08
CA LEU A 94 9.70 -1.04 7.04
C LEU A 94 9.65 0.34 6.37
N SER A 95 8.90 0.46 5.27
CA SER A 95 8.70 1.74 4.59
C SER A 95 8.02 2.78 5.49
N PHE A 96 6.99 2.39 6.23
CA PHE A 96 6.32 3.27 7.20
C PHE A 96 7.27 3.72 8.33
N PHE A 97 8.05 2.79 8.88
CA PHE A 97 9.02 3.09 9.92
C PHE A 97 10.07 4.10 9.43
N ILE A 98 10.70 3.84 8.28
CA ILE A 98 11.71 4.73 7.70
C ILE A 98 11.09 6.08 7.33
N THR A 99 9.88 6.11 6.76
CA THR A 99 9.14 7.34 6.45
C THR A 99 8.96 8.20 7.70
N THR A 100 8.62 7.59 8.84
CA THR A 100 8.49 8.31 10.12
C THR A 100 9.81 9.02 10.49
N ILE A 101 10.94 8.32 10.36
CA ILE A 101 12.27 8.90 10.65
C ILE A 101 12.59 10.04 9.67
N ILE A 102 12.28 9.87 8.39
CA ILE A 102 12.51 10.92 7.38
C ILE A 102 11.67 12.16 7.69
N ILE A 103 10.43 12.02 8.12
CA ILE A 103 9.56 13.14 8.52
C ILE A 103 10.16 13.87 9.73
N ILE A 104 10.69 13.14 10.71
CA ILE A 104 11.42 13.77 11.86
C ILE A 104 12.59 14.60 11.35
N ILE A 105 13.38 14.06 10.44
CA ILE A 105 14.55 14.75 9.87
C ILE A 105 14.09 16.00 9.09
N ILE A 106 13.09 15.87 8.20
CA ILE A 106 12.58 17.00 7.40
C ILE A 106 12.07 18.12 8.32
N GLY A 107 11.27 17.80 9.33
CA GLY A 107 10.76 18.80 10.28
C GLY A 107 11.86 19.47 11.10
N SER A 108 12.89 18.71 11.45
CA SER A 108 14.09 19.24 12.15
C SER A 108 14.94 20.12 11.26
N LEU A 109 15.04 19.80 9.97
CA LEU A 109 15.77 20.61 8.99
C LEU A 109 15.05 21.92 8.66
N LEU A 110 13.73 21.86 8.48
CA LEU A 110 12.95 23.04 8.11
C LEU A 110 12.82 24.04 9.26
N TRP A 111 12.75 23.55 10.49
CA TRP A 111 12.54 24.39 11.68
C TRP A 111 13.47 24.01 12.84
N GLU A 112 13.01 23.11 13.70
CA GLU A 112 13.74 22.71 14.90
C GLU A 112 13.42 21.25 15.27
N GLN A 113 14.30 20.63 16.03
CA GLN A 113 14.20 19.22 16.42
C GLN A 113 12.84 18.88 17.08
N ARG A 114 12.30 19.78 17.90
CA ARG A 114 10.99 19.59 18.54
C ARG A 114 9.87 19.45 17.52
N THR A 115 9.86 20.30 16.48
CA THR A 115 8.87 20.23 15.39
C THR A 115 9.00 18.93 14.61
N GLY A 116 10.21 18.48 14.32
CA GLY A 116 10.44 17.19 13.67
C GLY A 116 9.90 16.02 14.49
N LEU A 117 10.23 15.98 15.78
CA LEU A 117 9.74 14.92 16.68
C LEU A 117 8.21 14.88 16.78
N VAL A 118 7.56 16.05 16.87
CA VAL A 118 6.10 16.14 16.88
C VAL A 118 5.51 15.67 15.54
N ALA A 119 6.14 16.03 14.40
CA ALA A 119 5.67 15.59 13.08
C ALA A 119 5.73 14.06 12.91
N GLY A 120 6.86 13.45 13.32
CA GLY A 120 6.98 11.99 13.34
C GLY A 120 5.93 11.34 14.24
N LEU A 121 5.70 11.91 15.43
CA LEU A 121 4.69 11.40 16.36
C LEU A 121 3.28 11.48 15.79
N ILE A 122 2.91 12.58 15.11
CA ILE A 122 1.64 12.73 14.41
C ILE A 122 1.50 11.67 13.32
N TYR A 123 2.50 11.52 12.46
CA TYR A 123 2.46 10.57 11.35
C TYR A 123 2.26 9.13 11.84
N LEU A 124 3.11 8.66 12.77
CA LEU A 124 3.10 7.26 13.23
C LEU A 124 1.83 6.89 14.01
N SER A 125 1.14 7.85 14.62
CA SER A 125 -0.05 7.65 15.43
C SER A 125 -1.34 8.13 14.77
N SER A 126 -1.28 8.53 13.50
CA SER A 126 -2.45 8.79 12.66
C SER A 126 -3.01 7.49 12.09
N PRO A 127 -4.34 7.24 12.19
CA PRO A 127 -4.97 6.02 11.71
C PRO A 127 -4.67 5.67 10.25
N PHE A 128 -4.72 6.64 9.35
CA PHE A 128 -4.58 6.34 7.93
C PHE A 128 -3.18 5.84 7.54
N PRO A 129 -2.05 6.48 7.91
CA PRO A 129 -0.73 5.90 7.69
C PRO A 129 -0.52 4.56 8.40
N PHE A 130 -1.04 4.43 9.63
CA PHE A 130 -0.92 3.21 10.41
C PHE A 130 -1.60 2.01 9.72
N PHE A 131 -2.84 2.15 9.27
CA PHE A 131 -3.54 1.09 8.54
C PHE A 131 -3.02 0.95 7.10
N GLY A 132 -2.56 2.03 6.47
CA GLY A 132 -1.87 1.98 5.18
C GLY A 132 -0.63 1.10 5.19
N ALA A 133 0.14 1.11 6.28
CA ALA A 133 1.29 0.22 6.47
C ALA A 133 0.90 -1.26 6.63
N ASN A 134 -0.34 -1.54 7.06
CA ASN A 134 -0.87 -2.91 7.17
C ASN A 134 -1.54 -3.40 5.87
N ALA A 135 -1.86 -2.50 4.96
CA ALA A 135 -2.44 -2.84 3.66
C ALA A 135 -1.33 -3.07 2.62
N VAL A 136 -1.26 -4.27 2.04
CA VAL A 136 -0.27 -4.57 1.01
C VAL A 136 -0.60 -3.81 -0.28
N SER A 137 0.16 -2.76 -0.53
CA SER A 137 -0.01 -1.88 -1.69
C SER A 137 1.32 -1.23 -2.08
N THR A 138 1.34 -0.56 -3.23
CA THR A 138 2.49 0.24 -3.67
C THR A 138 2.60 1.58 -2.94
N ASP A 139 1.56 2.01 -2.23
CA ASP A 139 1.42 3.40 -1.76
C ASP A 139 2.33 3.72 -0.58
N THR A 140 2.53 2.78 0.33
CA THR A 140 3.42 2.97 1.48
C THR A 140 4.88 3.07 1.05
N LEU A 141 5.30 2.22 0.10
CA LEU A 141 6.65 2.28 -0.48
C LEU A 141 6.84 3.55 -1.31
N LEU A 142 5.82 3.97 -2.07
CA LEU A 142 5.84 5.24 -2.79
C LEU A 142 6.01 6.43 -1.84
N THR A 143 5.28 6.44 -0.72
CA THR A 143 5.39 7.48 0.31
C THR A 143 6.82 7.61 0.83
N LEU A 144 7.50 6.48 1.06
CA LEU A 144 8.91 6.47 1.44
C LEU A 144 9.79 7.18 0.41
N TRP A 145 9.64 6.83 -0.87
CA TRP A 145 10.46 7.43 -1.93
C TRP A 145 10.18 8.92 -2.10
N GLU A 146 8.94 9.34 -2.02
CA GLU A 146 8.57 10.75 -2.12
C GLU A 146 9.16 11.58 -0.96
N MET A 147 9.04 11.10 0.28
CA MET A 147 9.62 11.77 1.45
C MET A 147 11.15 11.84 1.36
N LEU A 148 11.79 10.75 0.93
CA LEU A 148 13.24 10.67 0.80
C LEU A 148 13.76 11.58 -0.34
N ALA A 149 13.05 11.67 -1.45
CA ALA A 149 13.41 12.58 -2.55
C ALA A 149 13.37 14.06 -2.11
N VAL A 150 12.31 14.43 -1.36
CA VAL A 150 12.22 15.79 -0.79
C VAL A 150 13.30 16.05 0.25
N LEU A 151 13.64 15.07 1.09
CA LEU A 151 14.76 15.17 2.02
C LEU A 151 16.08 15.45 1.28
N CYS A 152 16.36 14.70 0.21
CA CYS A 152 17.55 14.92 -0.61
C CYS A 152 17.58 16.34 -1.22
N TYR A 153 16.43 16.86 -1.67
CA TYR A 153 16.34 18.24 -2.14
C TYR A 153 16.65 19.25 -1.02
N LEU A 154 16.10 19.08 0.18
CA LEU A 154 16.31 19.97 1.31
C LEU A 154 17.78 19.96 1.76
N GLU A 155 18.43 18.80 1.76
CA GLU A 155 19.85 18.67 2.03
C GLU A 155 20.72 19.38 0.96
N ALA A 156 20.32 19.26 -0.31
CA ALA A 156 20.98 20.01 -1.38
C ALA A 156 20.81 21.53 -1.22
N TYR A 157 19.63 21.98 -0.81
CA TYR A 157 19.34 23.38 -0.58
C TYR A 157 20.17 23.97 0.55
N ARG A 158 20.40 23.23 1.63
CA ARG A 158 21.19 23.63 2.80
C ARG A 158 22.70 23.49 2.63
N ALA A 159 23.13 22.67 1.67
CA ALA A 159 24.57 22.46 1.47
C ALA A 159 25.26 23.75 0.98
N ASP A 160 26.41 24.07 1.52
CA ASP A 160 27.22 25.23 1.10
C ASP A 160 28.10 24.88 -0.10
N ILE A 161 28.60 23.63 -0.14
CA ILE A 161 29.56 23.16 -1.13
C ILE A 161 28.84 22.67 -2.39
N SER A 162 29.19 23.21 -3.56
CA SER A 162 28.60 22.85 -4.86
C SER A 162 28.62 21.34 -5.14
N LYS A 163 29.71 20.64 -4.78
CA LYS A 163 29.81 19.18 -4.92
C LYS A 163 28.75 18.45 -4.09
N ARG A 164 28.52 18.87 -2.84
CA ARG A 164 27.47 18.29 -1.98
C ARG A 164 26.06 18.54 -2.56
N LYS A 165 25.79 19.75 -3.07
CA LYS A 165 24.53 20.05 -3.77
C LYS A 165 24.30 19.08 -4.91
N THR A 166 25.31 18.87 -5.74
CA THR A 166 25.22 17.96 -6.88
C THR A 166 24.97 16.51 -6.46
N ILE A 167 25.65 16.02 -5.41
CA ILE A 167 25.45 14.68 -4.87
C ILE A 167 24.00 14.50 -4.42
N TRP A 168 23.46 15.41 -3.60
CA TRP A 168 22.10 15.31 -3.09
C TRP A 168 21.04 15.39 -4.20
N ILE A 169 21.22 16.26 -5.20
CA ILE A 169 20.31 16.31 -6.36
C ILE A 169 20.41 15.04 -7.19
N THR A 170 21.58 14.46 -7.32
CA THR A 170 21.73 13.16 -7.99
C THR A 170 20.98 12.05 -7.26
N PHE A 171 21.10 12.00 -5.93
CA PHE A 171 20.33 11.07 -5.11
C PHE A 171 18.81 11.32 -5.20
N MET A 172 18.37 12.58 -5.20
CA MET A 172 16.95 12.93 -5.40
C MET A 172 16.40 12.28 -6.68
N TRP A 173 17.11 12.42 -7.79
CA TRP A 173 16.68 11.83 -9.07
C TRP A 173 16.71 10.31 -9.06
N PHE A 174 17.73 9.70 -8.44
CA PHE A 174 17.80 8.25 -8.24
C PHE A 174 16.58 7.75 -7.45
N ILE A 175 16.22 8.42 -6.36
CA ILE A 175 15.06 8.07 -5.51
C ILE A 175 13.75 8.26 -6.29
N PHE A 176 13.61 9.32 -7.09
CA PHE A 176 12.45 9.45 -7.99
C PHE A 176 12.40 8.29 -8.99
N GLY A 177 13.54 7.77 -9.45
CA GLY A 177 13.63 6.59 -10.28
C GLY A 177 13.09 5.33 -9.57
N LEU A 178 13.45 5.11 -8.31
CA LEU A 178 12.88 4.03 -7.49
C LEU A 178 11.38 4.21 -7.28
N GLY A 179 10.91 5.42 -7.01
CA GLY A 179 9.49 5.74 -6.94
C GLY A 179 8.75 5.44 -8.25
N PHE A 180 9.36 5.80 -9.39
CA PHE A 180 8.81 5.51 -10.72
C PHE A 180 8.75 4.02 -11.00
N LEU A 181 9.77 3.27 -10.60
CA LEU A 181 9.80 1.80 -10.67
C LEU A 181 8.83 1.13 -9.66
N THR A 182 8.28 1.88 -8.71
CA THR A 182 7.25 1.40 -7.77
C THR A 182 5.84 1.61 -8.33
N LYS A 183 5.54 2.81 -8.85
CA LYS A 183 4.14 3.17 -9.22
C LYS A 183 4.04 4.04 -10.48
N GLY A 184 5.15 4.40 -11.10
CA GLY A 184 5.19 5.26 -12.28
C GLY A 184 5.03 6.75 -11.97
N PRO A 185 4.34 7.52 -12.84
CA PRO A 185 4.28 8.99 -12.80
C PRO A 185 3.87 9.64 -11.47
N PRO A 186 2.98 9.08 -10.64
CA PRO A 186 2.64 9.66 -9.34
C PRO A 186 3.84 9.95 -8.44
N SER A 187 4.93 9.19 -8.56
CA SER A 187 6.16 9.39 -7.79
C SER A 187 6.81 10.76 -7.99
N LEU A 188 6.52 11.44 -9.10
CA LEU A 188 7.08 12.75 -9.44
C LEU A 188 6.23 13.91 -8.91
N LEU A 189 5.09 13.67 -8.28
CA LEU A 189 4.23 14.74 -7.77
C LEU A 189 4.93 15.71 -6.80
N PRO A 190 5.79 15.26 -5.87
CA PRO A 190 6.53 16.19 -4.99
C PRO A 190 7.54 17.07 -5.73
N LEU A 191 7.94 16.71 -6.94
CA LEU A 191 8.84 17.55 -7.74
C LEU A 191 8.19 18.90 -8.10
N LEU A 192 6.86 18.94 -8.28
CA LEU A 192 6.14 20.17 -8.64
C LEU A 192 6.27 21.24 -7.53
N PRO A 193 5.89 21.00 -6.26
CA PRO A 193 6.10 21.99 -5.21
C PRO A 193 7.58 22.30 -4.98
N VAL A 194 8.49 21.33 -5.13
CA VAL A 194 9.94 21.56 -5.08
C VAL A 194 10.40 22.56 -6.16
N MET A 195 9.93 22.38 -7.39
CA MET A 195 10.28 23.29 -8.50
C MET A 195 9.74 24.69 -8.25
N VAL A 196 8.48 24.84 -7.85
CA VAL A 196 7.87 26.13 -7.58
C VAL A 196 8.60 26.82 -6.45
N TRP A 197 8.84 26.13 -5.36
CA TRP A 197 9.56 26.70 -4.20
C TRP A 197 11.00 27.08 -4.53
N ASN A 198 11.75 26.21 -5.23
CA ASN A 198 13.12 26.51 -5.67
C ASN A 198 13.17 27.73 -6.60
N TYR A 199 12.17 27.92 -7.47
CA TYR A 199 12.09 29.06 -8.37
C TYR A 199 11.94 30.39 -7.61
N THR A 200 11.24 30.41 -6.48
CA THR A 200 11.02 31.61 -5.66
C THR A 200 12.25 32.00 -4.83
N ARG A 201 13.30 31.14 -4.77
CA ARG A 201 14.48 31.38 -3.94
C ARG A 201 15.57 32.20 -4.63
N ARG A 202 16.29 33.02 -3.84
CA ARG A 202 17.50 33.69 -4.32
C ARG A 202 18.63 32.71 -4.60
N ASN A 203 18.87 31.77 -3.66
CA ASN A 203 19.89 30.72 -3.78
C ASN A 203 19.28 29.45 -4.39
N ARG A 204 18.99 29.49 -5.68
CA ARG A 204 18.42 28.35 -6.38
C ARG A 204 19.39 27.19 -6.46
N VAL A 205 18.89 25.98 -6.24
CA VAL A 205 19.63 24.76 -6.53
C VAL A 205 19.39 24.37 -7.98
N ALA A 206 20.42 24.00 -8.71
CA ALA A 206 20.28 23.45 -10.06
C ALA A 206 19.68 22.04 -9.97
N ILE A 207 18.35 21.94 -10.03
CA ILE A 207 17.61 20.67 -9.87
C ILE A 207 17.89 19.73 -11.05
N PHE A 208 17.91 20.26 -12.28
CA PHE A 208 18.11 19.47 -13.49
C PHE A 208 19.61 19.27 -13.76
N LYS A 209 20.22 18.27 -13.14
CA LYS A 209 21.60 17.84 -13.38
C LYS A 209 21.61 16.61 -14.27
N GLY A 210 22.36 16.66 -15.38
CA GLY A 210 22.34 15.62 -16.41
C GLY A 210 22.62 14.21 -15.88
N PHE A 211 23.59 14.03 -14.99
CA PHE A 211 23.89 12.75 -14.40
C PHE A 211 22.76 12.24 -13.48
N GLY A 212 22.08 13.10 -12.72
CA GLY A 212 20.93 12.75 -11.92
C GLY A 212 19.75 12.29 -12.79
N ILE A 213 19.47 13.02 -13.87
CA ILE A 213 18.42 12.65 -14.83
C ILE A 213 18.76 11.30 -15.50
N LEU A 214 20.02 11.09 -15.87
CA LEU A 214 20.46 9.80 -16.40
C LEU A 214 20.19 8.65 -15.42
N LEU A 215 20.50 8.84 -14.14
CA LEU A 215 20.19 7.83 -13.11
C LEU A 215 18.68 7.60 -12.97
N PHE A 216 17.88 8.64 -13.00
CA PHE A 216 16.41 8.51 -13.01
C PHE A 216 15.94 7.67 -14.19
N LEU A 217 16.43 7.94 -15.40
CA LEU A 217 16.06 7.19 -16.58
C LEU A 217 16.52 5.72 -16.47
N LEU A 218 17.73 5.49 -16.02
CA LEU A 218 18.28 4.13 -15.85
C LEU A 218 17.55 3.33 -14.77
N THR A 219 17.11 3.95 -13.68
CA THR A 219 16.39 3.25 -12.62
C THR A 219 14.90 3.16 -12.90
N GLY A 220 14.24 4.26 -13.25
CA GLY A 220 12.80 4.35 -13.40
C GLY A 220 12.26 3.70 -14.68
N PHE A 221 12.99 3.83 -15.79
CA PHE A 221 12.52 3.34 -17.09
C PHE A 221 13.12 2.01 -17.53
N SER A 222 14.19 1.52 -16.88
CA SER A 222 14.87 0.30 -17.31
C SER A 222 13.92 -0.90 -17.48
N TRP A 223 13.04 -1.11 -16.51
CA TRP A 223 12.07 -2.20 -16.58
C TRP A 223 11.10 -2.05 -17.76
N PHE A 224 10.53 -0.86 -17.95
CA PHE A 224 9.62 -0.59 -19.06
C PHE A 224 10.30 -0.83 -20.41
N VAL A 225 11.55 -0.41 -20.56
CA VAL A 225 12.36 -0.63 -21.79
C VAL A 225 12.60 -2.12 -22.00
N LEU A 226 13.06 -2.85 -20.96
CA LEU A 226 13.39 -4.26 -21.07
C LEU A 226 12.17 -5.11 -21.43
N VAL A 227 11.01 -4.87 -20.81
CA VAL A 227 9.80 -5.65 -21.10
C VAL A 227 9.21 -5.30 -22.46
N THR A 228 9.33 -4.03 -22.90
CA THR A 228 8.85 -3.58 -24.20
C THR A 228 9.72 -4.10 -25.36
N ILE A 229 11.03 -4.21 -25.17
CA ILE A 229 11.91 -4.86 -26.16
C ILE A 229 11.50 -6.31 -26.40
N LYS A 230 11.15 -7.03 -25.33
CA LYS A 230 10.67 -8.42 -25.43
C LYS A 230 9.23 -8.54 -25.95
N ASN A 231 8.40 -7.53 -25.72
CA ASN A 231 6.97 -7.51 -26.03
C ASN A 231 6.57 -6.12 -26.59
N PRO A 232 6.77 -5.82 -27.87
CA PRO A 232 6.62 -4.46 -28.43
C PRO A 232 5.23 -3.84 -28.25
N HIS A 233 4.16 -4.65 -28.16
CA HIS A 233 2.79 -4.18 -27.91
C HIS A 233 2.62 -3.49 -26.55
N LEU A 234 3.51 -3.74 -25.58
CA LEU A 234 3.46 -3.13 -24.25
C LEU A 234 3.73 -1.61 -24.29
N ALA A 235 4.43 -1.09 -25.28
CA ALA A 235 4.60 0.35 -25.43
C ALA A 235 3.24 1.07 -25.52
N ALA A 236 2.36 0.58 -26.39
CA ALA A 236 1.01 1.12 -26.52
C ALA A 236 0.17 0.92 -25.24
N TYR A 237 0.31 -0.24 -24.58
CA TYR A 237 -0.36 -0.52 -23.31
C TYR A 237 0.03 0.48 -22.22
N PHE A 238 1.31 0.72 -21.99
CA PHE A 238 1.77 1.65 -20.96
C PHE A 238 1.40 3.11 -21.27
N LEU A 239 1.55 3.54 -22.51
CA LEU A 239 1.23 4.92 -22.90
C LEU A 239 -0.27 5.19 -22.92
N LYS A 240 -1.07 4.29 -23.51
CA LYS A 240 -2.51 4.50 -23.65
C LYS A 240 -3.25 4.13 -22.37
N LYS A 241 -3.16 2.87 -21.92
CA LYS A 241 -4.00 2.34 -20.83
C LYS A 241 -3.55 2.81 -19.45
N GLU A 242 -2.24 2.81 -19.19
CA GLU A 242 -1.73 3.14 -17.85
C GLU A 242 -1.53 4.64 -17.64
N LEU A 243 -1.27 5.43 -18.68
CA LEU A 243 -1.07 6.86 -18.55
C LEU A 243 -2.31 7.65 -18.96
N VAL A 244 -2.78 7.52 -20.21
CA VAL A 244 -3.86 8.35 -20.75
C VAL A 244 -5.22 7.96 -20.19
N ASP A 245 -5.59 6.68 -20.25
CA ASP A 245 -6.94 6.23 -19.86
C ASP A 245 -7.22 6.42 -18.37
N ARG A 246 -6.20 6.34 -17.50
CA ARG A 246 -6.35 6.60 -16.06
C ARG A 246 -6.67 8.06 -15.75
N VAL A 247 -6.26 8.98 -16.60
CA VAL A 247 -6.52 10.42 -16.41
C VAL A 247 -7.81 10.84 -17.11
N SER A 248 -8.07 10.31 -18.31
CA SER A 248 -9.10 10.82 -19.22
C SER A 248 -10.36 9.94 -19.33
N SER A 249 -10.24 8.62 -19.30
CA SER A 249 -11.39 7.73 -19.45
C SER A 249 -11.88 7.24 -18.08
N GLY A 250 -13.10 7.61 -17.69
CA GLY A 250 -13.72 7.38 -16.39
C GLY A 250 -14.03 5.94 -16.01
N ALA A 251 -13.27 4.97 -16.48
CA ALA A 251 -13.63 3.54 -16.42
C ALA A 251 -13.10 2.76 -15.20
N VAL A 252 -12.46 3.39 -14.18
CA VAL A 252 -11.71 2.59 -13.22
C VAL A 252 -12.25 2.64 -11.79
N HIS A 253 -12.21 3.77 -11.09
CA HIS A 253 -12.63 3.83 -9.67
C HIS A 253 -13.12 5.23 -9.30
N ASN A 254 -14.33 5.32 -8.74
CA ASN A 254 -14.87 6.56 -8.15
C ASN A 254 -14.74 7.77 -9.09
N SER A 255 -15.27 7.64 -10.33
CA SER A 255 -15.10 8.63 -11.40
C SER A 255 -16.01 9.87 -11.27
N GLU A 256 -17.01 9.84 -10.41
CA GLU A 256 -18.01 10.89 -10.22
C GLU A 256 -17.37 12.21 -9.78
N TRP A 257 -17.94 13.35 -10.21
CA TRP A 257 -17.39 14.68 -9.89
C TRP A 257 -17.28 14.95 -8.38
N TYR A 258 -18.18 14.36 -7.57
CA TYR A 258 -18.20 14.50 -6.11
C TYR A 258 -17.27 13.48 -5.39
N SER A 259 -16.71 12.54 -6.09
CA SER A 259 -15.87 11.49 -5.50
C SER A 259 -14.65 12.01 -4.72
N PRO A 260 -14.02 13.16 -5.04
CA PRO A 260 -13.00 13.74 -4.16
C PRO A 260 -13.50 13.98 -2.74
N PHE A 261 -14.77 14.38 -2.58
CA PHE A 261 -15.37 14.63 -1.27
C PHE A 261 -15.74 13.34 -0.54
N THR A 262 -16.23 12.33 -1.25
CA THR A 262 -16.62 11.04 -0.64
C THR A 262 -15.46 10.10 -0.39
N VAL A 263 -14.37 10.19 -1.15
CA VAL A 263 -13.17 9.37 -1.00
C VAL A 263 -12.13 10.05 -0.12
N TYR A 264 -11.75 11.29 -0.43
CA TYR A 264 -10.62 11.93 0.24
C TYR A 264 -10.98 12.67 1.54
N ALA A 265 -12.17 13.31 1.61
CA ALA A 265 -12.52 14.05 2.82
C ALA A 265 -12.65 13.16 4.08
N PRO A 266 -13.29 11.96 4.04
CA PRO A 266 -13.31 11.06 5.19
C PRO A 266 -11.90 10.62 5.61
N VAL A 267 -11.02 10.38 4.64
CA VAL A 267 -9.62 10.01 4.91
C VAL A 267 -8.89 11.18 5.55
N LEU A 268 -8.95 12.39 4.97
CA LEU A 268 -8.26 13.57 5.50
C LEU A 268 -8.75 13.98 6.89
N LEU A 269 -10.01 13.73 7.21
CA LEU A 269 -10.58 14.03 8.53
C LEU A 269 -10.35 12.85 9.50
N GLY A 270 -10.94 11.69 9.22
CA GLY A 270 -10.89 10.54 10.12
C GLY A 270 -9.49 9.93 10.23
N GLY A 271 -8.71 9.97 9.15
CA GLY A 271 -7.36 9.42 9.10
C GLY A 271 -6.33 10.14 9.98
N GLN A 272 -6.65 11.31 10.54
CA GLN A 272 -5.82 12.01 11.51
C GLN A 272 -6.04 11.52 12.95
N GLY A 273 -7.18 10.88 13.25
CA GLY A 273 -7.52 10.42 14.59
C GLY A 273 -7.52 11.54 15.63
N ALA A 274 -6.82 11.37 16.75
CA ALA A 274 -6.74 12.35 17.82
C ALA A 274 -6.17 13.72 17.36
N TRP A 275 -5.37 13.74 16.30
CA TRP A 275 -4.76 14.96 15.77
C TRP A 275 -5.76 15.86 15.04
N LEU A 276 -6.93 15.35 14.67
CA LEU A 276 -8.01 16.14 14.06
C LEU A 276 -8.43 17.33 14.93
N TYR A 277 -8.41 17.17 16.27
CA TYR A 277 -8.68 18.26 17.19
C TYR A 277 -7.75 19.46 16.94
N PHE A 278 -6.47 19.22 16.79
CA PHE A 278 -5.49 20.29 16.53
C PHE A 278 -5.62 20.86 15.12
N SER A 279 -5.93 20.04 14.15
CA SER A 279 -6.18 20.49 12.77
C SER A 279 -7.39 21.40 12.68
N THR A 280 -8.51 21.04 13.30
CA THR A 280 -9.73 21.86 13.33
C THR A 280 -9.50 23.18 14.10
N ARG A 281 -8.79 23.11 15.22
CA ARG A 281 -8.41 24.29 16.00
C ARG A 281 -7.48 25.23 15.22
N SER A 282 -6.52 24.67 14.47
CA SER A 282 -5.65 25.42 13.57
C SER A 282 -6.45 26.18 12.52
N LEU A 283 -7.33 25.46 11.81
CA LEU A 283 -8.20 26.04 10.79
C LEU A 283 -9.11 27.12 11.36
N TRP A 284 -9.72 26.86 12.50
CA TRP A 284 -10.56 27.84 13.18
C TRP A 284 -9.83 29.14 13.48
N ARG A 285 -8.61 29.06 14.06
CA ARG A 285 -7.77 30.25 14.31
C ARG A 285 -7.37 30.97 13.03
N CYS A 286 -7.07 30.23 11.96
CA CYS A 286 -6.80 30.82 10.66
C CYS A 286 -8.04 31.62 10.16
N VAL A 287 -9.23 31.05 10.21
CA VAL A 287 -10.46 31.73 9.78
C VAL A 287 -10.71 33.00 10.60
N GLN A 288 -10.55 32.93 11.94
CA GLN A 288 -10.70 34.11 12.83
C GLN A 288 -9.67 35.22 12.56
N SER A 289 -8.47 34.85 12.11
CA SER A 289 -7.40 35.82 11.83
C SER A 289 -7.66 36.68 10.60
N GLY A 290 -8.55 36.24 9.73
CA GLY A 290 -8.91 36.90 8.48
C GLY A 290 -7.90 36.71 7.34
N PRO A 291 -8.33 36.85 6.08
CA PRO A 291 -7.53 36.46 4.91
C PRO A 291 -6.21 37.25 4.77
N ARG A 292 -6.23 38.52 5.11
CA ARG A 292 -5.03 39.37 5.01
C ARG A 292 -3.89 38.89 5.90
N LYS A 293 -4.20 38.51 7.16
CA LYS A 293 -3.20 37.99 8.11
C LYS A 293 -2.70 36.61 7.69
N ILE A 294 -3.56 35.77 7.12
CA ILE A 294 -3.18 34.45 6.59
C ILE A 294 -2.16 34.63 5.44
N VAL A 295 -2.48 35.49 4.47
CA VAL A 295 -1.60 35.75 3.33
C VAL A 295 -0.27 36.33 3.78
N GLN A 296 -0.27 37.28 4.74
CA GLN A 296 0.96 37.83 5.33
C GLN A 296 1.78 36.73 6.02
N PHE A 297 1.15 35.90 6.86
CA PHE A 297 1.79 34.81 7.56
C PHE A 297 2.45 33.78 6.62
N ILE A 298 1.77 33.44 5.50
CA ILE A 298 2.31 32.53 4.51
C ILE A 298 3.49 33.17 3.77
N LYS A 299 3.42 34.46 3.45
CA LYS A 299 4.51 35.19 2.80
C LYS A 299 5.76 35.33 3.66
N ASP A 300 5.57 35.54 4.98
CA ASP A 300 6.68 35.71 5.92
C ASP A 300 7.35 34.39 6.33
N LYS A 301 6.71 33.24 6.02
CA LYS A 301 7.21 31.89 6.36
C LYS A 301 7.18 30.96 5.14
N GLU A 302 8.20 31.10 4.36
CA GLU A 302 8.33 30.44 3.06
C GLU A 302 8.31 28.92 3.13
N GLU A 303 8.79 28.30 4.22
CA GLU A 303 8.73 26.86 4.45
C GLU A 303 7.28 26.38 4.60
N ILE A 304 6.42 27.19 5.21
CA ILE A 304 4.99 26.87 5.32
C ILE A 304 4.33 26.88 3.96
N LEU A 305 4.66 27.85 3.10
CA LEU A 305 4.16 27.88 1.72
C LEU A 305 4.59 26.62 0.96
N PHE A 306 5.83 26.20 1.10
CA PHE A 306 6.31 24.95 0.48
C PHE A 306 5.49 23.75 0.92
N ILE A 307 5.26 23.57 2.23
CA ILE A 307 4.47 22.45 2.75
C ILE A 307 3.00 22.51 2.27
N ILE A 308 2.41 23.70 2.24
CA ILE A 308 1.04 23.89 1.71
C ILE A 308 0.97 23.49 0.23
N MET A 309 1.94 23.92 -0.59
CA MET A 309 1.99 23.51 -1.99
C MET A 309 2.18 22.01 -2.15
N TRP A 310 2.99 21.39 -1.28
CA TRP A 310 3.20 19.95 -1.28
C TRP A 310 1.94 19.15 -0.91
N ILE A 311 0.99 19.74 -0.18
CA ILE A 311 -0.33 19.15 0.07
C ILE A 311 -1.29 19.45 -1.08
N ILE A 312 -1.43 20.73 -1.47
CA ILE A 312 -2.51 21.17 -2.36
C ILE A 312 -2.29 20.71 -3.81
N ILE A 313 -1.04 20.75 -4.33
CA ILE A 313 -0.78 20.41 -5.72
C ILE A 313 -1.10 18.93 -6.00
N PRO A 314 -0.56 17.94 -5.26
CA PRO A 314 -0.92 16.55 -5.51
C PRO A 314 -2.40 16.25 -5.21
N LEU A 315 -2.96 16.83 -4.15
CA LEU A 315 -4.38 16.66 -3.83
C LEU A 315 -5.28 17.17 -4.97
N GLY A 316 -4.94 18.32 -5.54
CA GLY A 316 -5.63 18.88 -6.71
C GLY A 316 -5.55 17.97 -7.93
N ILE A 317 -4.37 17.43 -8.23
CA ILE A 317 -4.17 16.50 -9.34
C ILE A 317 -5.00 15.23 -9.15
N PHE A 318 -4.96 14.62 -7.95
CA PHE A 318 -5.77 13.44 -7.65
C PHE A 318 -7.28 13.74 -7.64
N SER A 319 -7.68 14.96 -7.27
CA SER A 319 -9.09 15.38 -7.30
C SER A 319 -9.62 15.57 -8.73
N ILE A 320 -8.77 16.01 -9.65
CA ILE A 320 -9.14 16.18 -11.08
C ILE A 320 -9.10 14.83 -11.81
N SER A 321 -8.21 13.90 -11.41
CA SER A 321 -8.13 12.57 -12.00
C SER A 321 -9.48 11.84 -11.91
N LYS A 322 -9.81 11.04 -12.92
CA LYS A 322 -11.05 10.25 -12.97
C LYS A 322 -10.96 8.90 -12.23
N SER A 323 -9.78 8.50 -11.77
CA SER A 323 -9.60 7.30 -10.96
C SER A 323 -9.11 7.70 -9.57
N ARG A 324 -9.91 7.41 -8.53
CA ARG A 324 -9.65 7.82 -7.15
C ARG A 324 -9.77 6.66 -6.19
N LEU A 325 -8.71 6.45 -5.41
CA LEU A 325 -8.67 5.50 -4.29
C LEU A 325 -8.10 6.20 -3.06
N GLU A 326 -8.51 5.79 -1.89
CA GLU A 326 -8.11 6.38 -0.61
C GLU A 326 -6.59 6.43 -0.44
N LEU A 327 -5.91 5.33 -0.78
CA LEU A 327 -4.45 5.21 -0.61
C LEU A 327 -3.64 6.16 -1.53
N TYR A 328 -4.24 6.76 -2.56
CA TYR A 328 -3.52 7.70 -3.44
C TYR A 328 -3.03 8.95 -2.69
N ILE A 329 -3.75 9.35 -1.64
CA ILE A 329 -3.38 10.51 -0.82
C ILE A 329 -2.55 10.14 0.42
N LEU A 330 -2.10 8.89 0.55
CA LEU A 330 -1.24 8.47 1.67
C LEU A 330 0.05 9.32 1.78
N PRO A 331 0.76 9.65 0.68
CA PRO A 331 1.95 10.49 0.75
C PRO A 331 1.70 11.88 1.36
N LEU A 332 0.47 12.41 1.27
CA LEU A 332 0.14 13.74 1.81
C LEU A 332 0.20 13.80 3.35
N TYR A 333 0.14 12.65 4.03
CA TYR A 333 0.22 12.61 5.48
C TYR A 333 1.60 13.04 6.02
N GLY A 334 2.66 12.92 5.23
CA GLY A 334 3.96 13.48 5.56
C GLY A 334 3.91 15.01 5.74
N PRO A 335 3.61 15.77 4.69
CA PRO A 335 3.52 17.22 4.77
C PRO A 335 2.37 17.72 5.68
N ILE A 336 1.23 17.00 5.79
CA ILE A 336 0.17 17.32 6.78
C ILE A 336 0.73 17.23 8.21
N SER A 337 1.46 16.18 8.53
CA SER A 337 2.07 16.02 9.86
C SER A 337 3.09 17.11 10.16
N LEU A 338 3.89 17.51 9.17
CA LEU A 338 4.85 18.61 9.27
C LEU A 338 4.15 19.96 9.55
N LEU A 339 3.11 20.27 8.78
CA LEU A 339 2.36 21.52 8.93
C LEU A 339 1.69 21.60 10.29
N LEU A 340 1.03 20.52 10.71
CA LEU A 340 0.33 20.44 12.00
C LEU A 340 1.32 20.51 13.17
N ALA A 341 2.46 19.82 13.08
CA ALA A 341 3.51 19.89 14.10
C ALA A 341 4.05 21.31 14.26
N ARG A 342 4.32 21.99 13.14
CA ARG A 342 4.78 23.39 13.19
C ARG A 342 3.77 24.29 13.88
N TRP A 343 2.47 24.09 13.57
CA TRP A 343 1.41 24.88 14.21
C TRP A 343 1.33 24.57 15.71
N ILE A 344 1.33 23.30 16.13
CA ILE A 344 1.27 22.90 17.55
C ILE A 344 2.44 23.50 18.32
N VAL A 345 3.67 23.36 17.81
CA VAL A 345 4.87 23.85 18.50
C VAL A 345 4.90 25.37 18.57
N SER A 346 4.35 26.08 17.57
CA SER A 346 4.37 27.56 17.54
C SER A 346 3.26 28.24 18.34
N TYR A 347 2.09 27.60 18.43
CA TYR A 347 0.88 28.28 18.92
C TYR A 347 0.17 27.57 20.08
N GLU A 348 0.47 26.28 20.32
CA GLU A 348 -0.08 25.57 21.45
C GLU A 348 0.95 25.41 22.55
N ASN A 349 0.62 25.98 23.73
CA ASN A 349 1.50 25.86 24.90
C ASN A 349 1.29 24.51 25.60
N ILE A 350 1.56 23.39 24.85
CA ILE A 350 1.35 22.04 25.34
C ILE A 350 2.67 21.45 25.80
N LEU A 351 2.63 20.85 27.00
CA LEU A 351 3.75 20.13 27.55
C LEU A 351 4.12 18.94 26.65
N TRP A 352 5.41 18.76 26.41
CA TRP A 352 5.93 17.64 25.62
C TRP A 352 5.38 16.28 26.07
N LYS A 353 5.32 16.03 27.37
CA LYS A 353 4.77 14.80 27.95
C LYS A 353 3.34 14.52 27.47
N ARG A 354 2.48 15.55 27.39
CA ARG A 354 1.09 15.37 26.90
C ARG A 354 1.03 14.97 25.44
N LEU A 355 1.87 15.55 24.58
CA LEU A 355 1.93 15.16 23.15
C LEU A 355 2.35 13.70 22.99
N VAL A 356 3.41 13.29 23.70
CA VAL A 356 3.87 11.88 23.68
C VAL A 356 2.79 10.95 24.23
N THR A 357 2.09 11.34 25.30
CA THR A 357 0.98 10.54 25.85
C THR A 357 -0.15 10.38 24.83
N ILE A 358 -0.56 11.46 24.13
CA ILE A 358 -1.58 11.38 23.08
C ILE A 358 -1.14 10.42 21.99
N GLY A 359 0.08 10.55 21.49
CA GLY A 359 0.62 9.66 20.45
C GLY A 359 0.70 8.21 20.91
N ALA A 360 1.21 7.94 22.13
CA ALA A 360 1.31 6.60 22.68
C ALA A 360 -0.07 5.95 22.86
N ILE A 361 -1.03 6.66 23.44
CA ILE A 361 -2.42 6.17 23.58
C ILE A 361 -3.03 5.89 22.20
N SER A 362 -2.82 6.79 21.21
CA SER A 362 -3.30 6.57 19.85
C SER A 362 -2.72 5.30 19.25
N VAL A 363 -1.41 5.05 19.36
CA VAL A 363 -0.77 3.81 18.87
C VAL A 363 -1.35 2.58 19.57
N ILE A 364 -1.56 2.61 20.88
CA ILE A 364 -2.16 1.50 21.63
C ILE A 364 -3.59 1.24 21.12
N ILE A 365 -4.40 2.27 21.00
CA ILE A 365 -5.77 2.15 20.48
C ILE A 365 -5.76 1.55 19.06
N LEU A 366 -4.90 2.05 18.19
CA LEU A 366 -4.78 1.54 16.82
C LEU A 366 -4.30 0.08 16.76
N ALA A 367 -3.36 -0.31 17.64
CA ALA A 367 -2.90 -1.69 17.76
C ALA A 367 -4.01 -2.61 18.27
N VAL A 368 -4.80 -2.17 19.26
CA VAL A 368 -5.98 -2.90 19.76
C VAL A 368 -7.05 -3.03 18.68
N LEU A 369 -7.34 -1.95 17.95
CA LEU A 369 -8.28 -1.99 16.82
C LEU A 369 -7.82 -2.94 15.72
N LYS A 370 -6.52 -2.96 15.41
CA LYS A 370 -5.93 -3.89 14.44
C LYS A 370 -6.11 -5.35 14.88
N LEU A 371 -5.88 -5.66 16.15
CA LEU A 371 -6.16 -6.99 16.72
C LEU A 371 -7.65 -7.32 16.69
N GLY A 372 -8.52 -6.36 17.04
CA GLY A 372 -9.97 -6.54 16.98
C GLY A 372 -10.45 -6.85 15.56
N ILE A 373 -10.03 -6.06 14.57
CA ILE A 373 -10.39 -6.28 13.16
C ILE A 373 -9.98 -7.68 12.69
N ALA A 374 -8.83 -8.20 13.15
CA ALA A 374 -8.36 -9.53 12.80
C ALA A 374 -9.28 -10.67 13.32
N GLN A 375 -10.06 -10.45 14.38
CA GLN A 375 -10.96 -11.43 14.95
C GLN A 375 -12.33 -11.50 14.25
N PHE A 376 -12.73 -10.42 13.56
CA PHE A 376 -14.04 -10.41 12.92
C PHE A 376 -14.01 -11.13 11.57
N PRO A 377 -14.99 -12.03 11.30
CA PRO A 377 -15.13 -12.67 10.02
C PRO A 377 -15.31 -11.63 8.91
N ASN A 378 -14.47 -11.71 7.88
CA ASN A 378 -14.55 -10.84 6.73
C ASN A 378 -14.54 -11.70 5.45
N ARG A 379 -15.45 -11.37 4.51
CA ARG A 379 -15.56 -12.08 3.23
C ARG A 379 -14.22 -12.14 2.48
N ASN A 380 -13.42 -11.09 2.59
CA ASN A 380 -12.17 -10.97 1.85
C ASN A 380 -10.96 -11.60 2.57
N ASN A 381 -11.14 -12.12 3.80
CA ASN A 381 -10.06 -12.74 4.57
C ASN A 381 -9.85 -14.19 4.15
N MET A 382 -8.90 -14.44 3.26
CA MET A 382 -8.64 -15.77 2.70
C MET A 382 -7.92 -16.71 3.67
N GLN A 383 -7.25 -16.22 4.70
CA GLN A 383 -6.64 -17.05 5.74
C GLN A 383 -7.70 -17.91 6.47
N GLN A 384 -8.85 -17.31 6.80
CA GLN A 384 -9.94 -18.04 7.46
C GLN A 384 -10.55 -19.13 6.56
N VAL A 385 -10.55 -18.89 5.25
CA VAL A 385 -11.03 -19.86 4.25
C VAL A 385 -10.02 -21.00 4.07
N ASP A 386 -8.72 -20.69 4.05
CA ASP A 386 -7.63 -21.67 4.01
C ASP A 386 -7.59 -22.55 5.27
N MET A 387 -7.82 -22.00 6.46
CA MET A 387 -7.86 -22.78 7.70
C MET A 387 -8.92 -23.88 7.64
N ILE A 388 -10.12 -23.58 7.12
CA ILE A 388 -11.18 -24.58 6.91
C ILE A 388 -10.72 -25.65 5.90
N ALA A 389 -10.11 -25.23 4.79
CA ALA A 389 -9.61 -26.16 3.78
C ALA A 389 -8.57 -27.15 4.35
N ARG A 390 -7.68 -26.68 5.23
CA ARG A 390 -6.67 -27.52 5.89
C ARG A 390 -7.28 -28.48 6.92
N GLU A 391 -8.36 -28.08 7.60
CA GLU A 391 -9.06 -28.90 8.56
C GLU A 391 -9.78 -30.07 7.90
N ILE A 392 -10.51 -29.84 6.80
CA ILE A 392 -11.27 -30.85 6.08
C ILE A 392 -10.47 -31.58 5.00
N GLY A 393 -9.34 -30.99 4.57
CA GLY A 393 -8.44 -31.52 3.57
C GLY A 393 -7.69 -32.78 4.09
N GLY A 394 -7.19 -33.56 3.16
CA GLY A 394 -6.37 -34.74 3.42
C GLY A 394 -5.14 -34.76 2.53
N LYS A 395 -4.46 -35.89 2.46
CA LYS A 395 -3.39 -36.13 1.48
C LYS A 395 -4.00 -36.36 0.10
N ASN A 396 -3.36 -35.81 -0.95
CA ASN A 396 -3.76 -35.96 -2.34
C ASN A 396 -5.15 -35.35 -2.68
N ILE A 397 -5.49 -34.21 -2.08
CA ILE A 397 -6.68 -33.43 -2.44
C ILE A 397 -6.30 -32.32 -3.40
N GLU A 398 -7.09 -32.15 -4.45
CA GLU A 398 -6.98 -31.02 -5.38
C GLU A 398 -7.99 -29.93 -5.01
N TYR A 399 -7.58 -28.67 -5.27
CA TYR A 399 -8.32 -27.49 -4.86
C TYR A 399 -8.91 -26.77 -6.07
N PHE A 400 -10.19 -26.46 -6.02
CA PHE A 400 -10.92 -25.78 -7.08
C PHE A 400 -11.71 -24.60 -6.52
N VAL A 401 -11.95 -23.60 -7.36
CA VAL A 401 -12.90 -22.52 -7.05
C VAL A 401 -13.97 -22.44 -8.14
N PHE A 402 -15.23 -22.38 -7.72
CA PHE A 402 -16.37 -22.37 -8.60
C PHE A 402 -16.80 -20.95 -8.97
N GLU A 403 -16.77 -20.63 -10.27
CA GLU A 403 -17.21 -19.37 -10.89
C GLU A 403 -16.61 -18.07 -10.29
N GLU A 404 -15.38 -18.10 -9.78
CA GLU A 404 -14.67 -16.92 -9.28
C GLU A 404 -13.32 -16.80 -9.99
N ASP A 405 -13.06 -15.64 -10.62
CA ASP A 405 -11.86 -15.40 -11.45
C ASP A 405 -10.67 -14.81 -10.70
N LYS A 406 -10.89 -14.24 -9.50
CA LYS A 406 -9.89 -13.40 -8.80
C LYS A 406 -9.77 -13.72 -7.31
N LEU A 407 -9.39 -14.95 -6.99
CA LEU A 407 -9.09 -15.36 -5.61
C LEU A 407 -7.58 -15.56 -5.42
N PHE A 408 -6.80 -14.52 -5.68
CA PHE A 408 -5.34 -14.56 -5.60
C PHE A 408 -4.81 -14.79 -4.18
N GLY A 409 -5.54 -14.36 -3.14
CA GLY A 409 -5.19 -14.66 -1.76
C GLY A 409 -5.31 -16.14 -1.45
N MET A 410 -6.30 -16.84 -2.01
CA MET A 410 -6.37 -18.30 -1.90
C MET A 410 -5.25 -18.98 -2.67
N GLN A 411 -4.88 -18.49 -3.86
CA GLN A 411 -3.70 -18.99 -4.59
C GLN A 411 -2.44 -18.89 -3.74
N PHE A 412 -2.24 -17.76 -3.06
CA PHE A 412 -1.10 -17.56 -2.16
C PHE A 412 -1.06 -18.62 -1.04
N TYR A 413 -2.20 -18.88 -0.35
CA TYR A 413 -2.26 -19.85 0.74
C TYR A 413 -2.14 -21.30 0.26
N LEU A 414 -2.65 -21.61 -0.93
CA LEU A 414 -2.61 -22.93 -1.54
C LEU A 414 -1.38 -23.16 -2.45
N ASN A 415 -0.40 -22.27 -2.44
CA ASN A 415 0.82 -22.36 -3.25
C ASN A 415 0.55 -22.50 -4.76
N GLY A 416 -0.40 -21.73 -5.29
CA GLY A 416 -0.75 -21.76 -6.69
C GLY A 416 -1.49 -23.03 -7.18
N LYS A 417 -1.96 -23.86 -6.25
CA LYS A 417 -2.58 -25.18 -6.57
C LYS A 417 -4.08 -25.14 -6.79
N MET A 418 -4.70 -23.98 -6.75
CA MET A 418 -6.14 -23.86 -6.93
C MET A 418 -6.48 -23.63 -8.40
N GLN A 419 -7.30 -24.51 -8.98
CA GLN A 419 -7.82 -24.40 -10.34
C GLN A 419 -9.22 -23.75 -10.35
N ARG A 420 -9.59 -23.14 -11.47
CA ARG A 420 -10.88 -22.48 -11.65
C ARG A 420 -11.83 -23.35 -12.45
N VAL A 421 -13.00 -23.52 -11.90
CA VAL A 421 -14.06 -24.33 -12.47
C VAL A 421 -15.28 -23.45 -12.73
N THR A 422 -15.88 -23.60 -13.89
CA THR A 422 -17.16 -22.96 -14.23
C THR A 422 -18.17 -23.99 -14.69
N THR A 423 -19.44 -23.60 -14.79
CA THR A 423 -20.51 -24.51 -15.25
C THR A 423 -20.23 -25.00 -16.68
N THR A 424 -19.76 -24.11 -17.57
CA THR A 424 -19.60 -24.43 -19.00
C THR A 424 -18.15 -24.70 -19.42
N GLY A 425 -17.15 -24.26 -18.63
CA GLY A 425 -15.75 -24.31 -19.01
C GLY A 425 -15.32 -23.32 -20.12
N GLN A 426 -16.25 -22.48 -20.60
CA GLN A 426 -16.00 -21.61 -21.77
C GLN A 426 -15.44 -20.23 -21.44
N GLU A 427 -15.41 -19.84 -20.18
CA GLU A 427 -14.84 -18.56 -19.77
C GLU A 427 -13.32 -18.55 -19.97
N PRO A 428 -12.74 -17.43 -20.48
CA PRO A 428 -11.30 -17.34 -20.79
C PRO A 428 -10.37 -17.55 -19.60
N TRP A 429 -10.92 -17.48 -18.39
CA TRP A 429 -10.19 -17.66 -17.12
C TRP A 429 -10.49 -19.01 -16.45
N SER A 430 -11.42 -19.83 -17.00
CA SER A 430 -11.74 -21.17 -16.49
C SER A 430 -10.66 -22.17 -16.93
N ASP A 431 -10.31 -23.07 -16.03
CA ASP A 431 -9.37 -24.15 -16.32
C ASP A 431 -10.15 -25.42 -16.79
N THR A 432 -11.39 -25.61 -16.32
CA THR A 432 -12.23 -26.77 -16.68
C THR A 432 -13.71 -26.50 -16.43
N SER A 433 -14.61 -27.34 -16.99
CA SER A 433 -16.01 -27.34 -16.60
C SER A 433 -16.26 -28.21 -15.36
N ILE A 434 -17.39 -27.99 -14.68
CA ILE A 434 -17.77 -28.80 -13.53
C ILE A 434 -18.02 -30.26 -13.93
N ASP A 435 -18.59 -30.50 -15.09
CA ASP A 435 -18.90 -31.84 -15.57
C ASP A 435 -17.62 -32.62 -15.91
N ASP A 436 -16.65 -31.98 -16.57
CA ASP A 436 -15.34 -32.58 -16.85
C ASP A 436 -14.59 -32.89 -15.55
N LEU A 437 -14.64 -31.98 -14.56
CA LEU A 437 -14.06 -32.20 -13.26
C LEU A 437 -14.63 -33.42 -12.55
N LEU A 438 -15.96 -33.52 -12.50
CA LEU A 438 -16.64 -34.64 -11.83
C LEU A 438 -16.43 -35.96 -12.56
N SER A 439 -16.33 -35.94 -13.91
CA SER A 439 -15.98 -37.11 -14.70
C SER A 439 -14.53 -37.57 -14.45
N SER A 440 -13.60 -36.62 -14.34
CA SER A 440 -12.20 -36.92 -13.99
C SER A 440 -12.08 -37.60 -12.64
N LEU A 441 -12.78 -37.09 -11.61
CA LEU A 441 -12.76 -37.69 -10.27
C LEU A 441 -13.27 -39.14 -10.27
N ARG A 442 -14.28 -39.45 -11.09
CA ARG A 442 -14.79 -40.83 -11.20
C ARG A 442 -13.80 -41.80 -11.84
N ASN A 443 -12.94 -41.30 -12.73
CA ASN A 443 -11.98 -42.09 -13.48
C ASN A 443 -10.60 -42.17 -12.85
N ASP A 444 -10.21 -41.18 -12.07
CA ASP A 444 -8.86 -41.06 -11.44
C ASP A 444 -8.87 -41.73 -10.04
N LYS A 445 -8.18 -42.88 -9.97
CA LYS A 445 -7.99 -43.62 -8.70
C LYS A 445 -6.89 -43.08 -7.83
N THR A 446 -6.13 -42.08 -8.27
CA THR A 446 -4.94 -41.54 -7.55
C THR A 446 -5.32 -40.35 -6.66
N THR A 447 -6.36 -39.62 -7.01
CA THR A 447 -6.83 -38.44 -6.27
C THR A 447 -7.82 -38.88 -5.18
N ALA A 448 -7.52 -38.52 -3.91
CA ALA A 448 -8.38 -38.87 -2.77
C ALA A 448 -9.73 -38.14 -2.76
N GLY A 449 -9.81 -36.98 -3.43
CA GLY A 449 -11.01 -36.17 -3.54
C GLY A 449 -10.72 -34.74 -3.97
N TYR A 450 -11.78 -33.98 -4.15
CA TYR A 450 -11.72 -32.57 -4.52
C TYR A 450 -12.29 -31.68 -3.41
N LEU A 451 -11.63 -30.51 -3.20
CA LEU A 451 -12.19 -29.43 -2.41
C LEU A 451 -12.58 -28.29 -3.34
N ILE A 452 -13.87 -28.03 -3.46
CA ILE A 452 -14.41 -26.99 -4.33
C ILE A 452 -14.92 -25.83 -3.48
N LEU A 453 -14.29 -24.66 -3.60
CA LEU A 453 -14.70 -23.44 -2.92
C LEU A 453 -15.78 -22.71 -3.71
N SER A 454 -16.86 -22.34 -3.07
CA SER A 454 -17.91 -21.50 -3.67
C SER A 454 -18.29 -20.34 -2.76
N SER A 455 -18.58 -19.19 -3.35
CA SER A 455 -19.22 -18.10 -2.61
C SER A 455 -20.69 -18.46 -2.31
N MET A 456 -21.20 -17.96 -1.18
CA MET A 456 -22.60 -18.18 -0.77
C MET A 456 -23.64 -17.79 -1.85
N LYS A 457 -23.29 -16.86 -2.73
CA LYS A 457 -24.16 -16.42 -3.81
C LYS A 457 -24.35 -17.50 -4.90
N LYS A 458 -23.36 -18.38 -5.06
CA LYS A 458 -23.28 -19.40 -6.13
C LYS A 458 -23.47 -20.82 -5.61
N VAL A 459 -23.71 -20.99 -4.31
CA VAL A 459 -23.88 -22.31 -3.68
C VAL A 459 -24.98 -23.14 -4.35
N ARG A 460 -26.10 -22.52 -4.70
CA ARG A 460 -27.21 -23.26 -5.35
C ARG A 460 -26.83 -23.87 -6.71
N ASN A 461 -26.00 -23.16 -7.47
CA ASN A 461 -25.58 -23.62 -8.80
C ASN A 461 -24.66 -24.85 -8.67
N ILE A 462 -23.70 -24.80 -7.75
CA ILE A 462 -22.79 -25.93 -7.53
C ILE A 462 -23.53 -27.12 -6.88
N GLU A 463 -24.45 -26.87 -5.93
CA GLU A 463 -25.26 -27.94 -5.33
C GLU A 463 -26.09 -28.68 -6.35
N ALA A 464 -26.68 -27.99 -7.34
CA ALA A 464 -27.41 -28.62 -8.44
C ALA A 464 -26.49 -29.55 -9.25
N ALA A 465 -25.32 -29.04 -9.68
CA ALA A 465 -24.36 -29.85 -10.43
C ALA A 465 -23.83 -31.06 -9.63
N LEU A 466 -23.56 -30.88 -8.33
CA LEU A 466 -23.05 -31.95 -7.47
C LEU A 466 -24.12 -33.00 -7.16
N SER A 467 -25.43 -32.64 -7.01
CA SER A 467 -26.52 -33.58 -6.73
C SER A 467 -26.73 -34.56 -7.86
N GLU A 468 -26.49 -34.16 -9.10
CA GLU A 468 -26.62 -35.03 -10.29
C GLU A 468 -25.41 -35.97 -10.44
N SER A 469 -24.33 -35.73 -9.73
CA SER A 469 -23.08 -36.48 -9.87
C SER A 469 -23.13 -37.87 -9.25
N GLY A 470 -23.96 -38.08 -8.23
CA GLY A 470 -24.01 -39.35 -7.46
C GLY A 470 -22.78 -39.59 -6.57
N LEU A 471 -21.92 -38.59 -6.40
CA LEU A 471 -20.73 -38.63 -5.53
C LEU A 471 -21.11 -38.30 -4.08
N GLU A 472 -20.23 -38.64 -3.13
CA GLU A 472 -20.41 -38.25 -1.74
C GLU A 472 -19.90 -36.82 -1.55
N VAL A 473 -20.73 -35.93 -1.00
CA VAL A 473 -20.43 -34.51 -0.84
C VAL A 473 -20.66 -34.06 0.57
N GLU A 474 -19.59 -33.64 1.23
CA GLU A 474 -19.63 -32.94 2.52
C GLU A 474 -19.48 -31.44 2.32
N LYS A 475 -20.18 -30.62 3.10
CA LYS A 475 -20.06 -29.16 3.03
C LYS A 475 -19.69 -28.56 4.36
N THR A 476 -18.69 -27.69 4.35
CA THR A 476 -18.21 -26.97 5.53
C THR A 476 -17.79 -25.56 5.14
N GLY A 477 -18.09 -24.57 5.95
CA GLY A 477 -17.72 -23.21 5.61
C GLY A 477 -18.15 -22.16 6.61
N ASN A 478 -18.14 -20.92 6.18
CA ASN A 478 -18.59 -19.78 6.96
C ASN A 478 -19.75 -19.06 6.26
N LYS A 479 -20.21 -17.93 6.78
CA LYS A 479 -21.34 -17.17 6.20
C LYS A 479 -21.08 -16.58 4.81
N HIS A 480 -19.86 -16.67 4.27
CA HIS A 480 -19.48 -16.07 3.00
C HIS A 480 -19.00 -17.09 1.97
N TRP A 481 -18.31 -18.14 2.43
CA TRP A 481 -17.64 -19.13 1.63
C TRP A 481 -17.93 -20.53 2.15
N ILE A 482 -18.17 -21.47 1.22
CA ILE A 482 -18.39 -22.88 1.52
C ILE A 482 -17.41 -23.72 0.71
N TRP A 483 -16.78 -24.66 1.37
CA TRP A 483 -16.05 -25.75 0.78
C TRP A 483 -16.97 -26.96 0.61
N PHE A 484 -16.96 -27.52 -0.57
CA PHE A 484 -17.56 -28.80 -0.90
C PHE A 484 -16.43 -29.81 -1.02
N LYS A 485 -16.41 -30.78 -0.12
CA LYS A 485 -15.51 -31.93 -0.20
C LYS A 485 -16.21 -33.01 -0.96
N VAL A 486 -15.69 -33.36 -2.13
CA VAL A 486 -16.24 -34.36 -3.04
C VAL A 486 -15.33 -35.58 -3.06
N ASN A 487 -15.82 -36.71 -2.59
CA ASN A 487 -15.08 -37.97 -2.50
C ASN A 487 -15.63 -38.98 -3.50
N GLN A 488 -14.79 -39.93 -3.92
CA GLN A 488 -15.30 -41.14 -4.57
C GLN A 488 -16.11 -41.96 -3.57
N LYS A 489 -17.23 -42.52 -4.01
CA LYS A 489 -17.87 -43.57 -3.21
C LYS A 489 -16.89 -44.74 -3.10
N HIS A 490 -16.38 -45.00 -1.92
CA HIS A 490 -15.73 -46.28 -1.67
C HIS A 490 -16.83 -47.35 -1.92
N GLY A 491 -16.71 -48.08 -3.00
CA GLY A 491 -17.52 -49.29 -3.16
C GLY A 491 -17.25 -50.16 -1.91
N GLU A 492 -18.31 -50.54 -1.24
CA GLU A 492 -18.27 -51.61 -0.25
C GLU A 492 -17.51 -52.75 -0.92
N SER A 493 -16.30 -53.02 -0.48
CA SER A 493 -15.59 -54.25 -0.83
C SER A 493 -16.33 -55.37 -0.18
N ASP A 494 -17.13 -56.08 -0.98
CA ASP A 494 -17.64 -57.41 -0.65
C ASP A 494 -16.52 -58.36 -0.27
#